data_ff70df6f60e91788dfb1c6a834d4c776
#
_entry.id   ff70df6f60e91788dfb1c6a834d4c776
#
_cell.length_a   1.000
_cell.length_b   1.000
_cell.length_c   1.000
_cell.angle_alpha   90.00
_cell.angle_beta   90.00
_cell.angle_gamma   90.00
#
_symmetry.space_group_name_H-M   'P 1'
#
loop_
_entity.id
_entity.type
_entity.pdbx_description
1 polymer ?
#
loop_
_entity_poly.entity_id
_entity_poly.type
_entity_poly.pdbx_seq_one_letter_code
_entity_poly.pdbx_strand_id
1 'polypeptide(L)'
;MKIKLRLLLFILSSLLFASCASDEDGNSSSPFTVTASEDDLVISSEKNAKVQLSFSSTESWRASVDVDWATVSPMTGASGSNTIQVISKSFNNTGSVRTGTITLTSASGSTTIHFSQQKADVVNLEKTAYKIGAEGGDLSVKFSSNIRGYKVLVVSQANAPTWIKGKKDANVAGDTESGVKEGLQESEYQFTISPNDTHESRSVTFYIRIVNPDNHDDVYITSGMFTIEQEGLPIETTTDYSRNNTIKLLQKHTEGNGVPVIIMGDGFVDTEHNSGRYDKVMNQTMENLFTEEPVKSLRGYFDIWQVNMVSQNNAFGSSYKTALDCVMQGGGSSRIQGDFDKIVAAVKNVDEMKELAHLQEALVIVVLNTPQRAGTTNFGISFNGEMSNFAIAYVPLINNDATGEEYRSVLCHEALGHGLAKLVDEYAYEANNTSLPTSDVQKYGNLQSAYGWCANVSFSATETPWSRFLSDSRYQVADAFGETLGVYEGAMGYMYGAWRPTNDSMMFHNKHGFNAPSREAMYKRIMSTSLGSSWTYDYGTFVEFDLSHLPKPVSSAAKAKVKSLSGEVFQMVSEQQPMLALPIIGRQ
;
A
#
# COMPACT_ATOMS: atom_id res chain seq x y z
N MET A 1 11.31 -23.78 31.48
CA MET A 1 11.19 -25.15 30.98
C MET A 1 10.78 -26.05 32.13
N LYS A 2 9.47 -26.22 32.32
CA LYS A 2 8.89 -27.19 33.27
C LYS A 2 7.69 -27.82 32.58
N ILE A 3 7.88 -29.05 32.13
CA ILE A 3 6.85 -29.91 31.56
C ILE A 3 5.93 -30.32 32.71
N LYS A 4 4.70 -29.87 32.75
CA LYS A 4 3.65 -30.37 33.61
C LYS A 4 2.92 -31.49 32.91
N LEU A 5 3.20 -32.71 33.33
CA LEU A 5 2.46 -33.94 33.03
C LEU A 5 1.05 -33.80 33.62
N ARG A 6 0.04 -33.58 32.82
CA ARG A 6 -1.39 -33.65 33.23
C ARG A 6 -1.89 -35.07 33.04
N LEU A 7 -2.08 -35.73 34.14
CA LEU A 7 -2.75 -37.04 34.24
C LEU A 7 -4.26 -36.81 33.98
N LEU A 8 -4.76 -37.27 32.86
CA LEU A 8 -6.19 -37.22 32.53
C LEU A 8 -6.88 -38.47 33.09
N LEU A 9 -7.82 -38.26 34.00
CA LEU A 9 -8.65 -39.31 34.58
C LEU A 9 -9.82 -39.61 33.60
N PHE A 10 -9.86 -40.78 32.98
CA PHE A 10 -10.96 -41.25 32.18
C PHE A 10 -12.04 -41.86 33.07
N ILE A 11 -13.28 -41.38 32.97
CA ILE A 11 -14.48 -42.04 33.51
C ILE A 11 -15.06 -42.90 32.41
N LEU A 12 -14.99 -44.20 32.60
CA LEU A 12 -15.49 -45.22 31.71
C LEU A 12 -17.00 -45.45 31.98
N SER A 13 -17.85 -45.13 31.04
CA SER A 13 -19.26 -45.61 31.07
C SER A 13 -19.35 -46.94 30.33
N SER A 14 -19.43 -48.03 31.09
CA SER A 14 -19.64 -49.38 30.57
C SER A 14 -21.09 -49.60 30.20
N LEU A 15 -21.39 -49.79 28.91
CA LEU A 15 -22.63 -50.40 28.46
C LEU A 15 -22.44 -51.94 28.39
N LEU A 16 -23.08 -52.62 29.32
CA LEU A 16 -23.19 -54.08 29.33
C LEU A 16 -24.21 -54.52 28.26
N PHE A 17 -23.75 -55.17 27.22
CA PHE A 17 -24.63 -56.01 26.37
C PHE A 17 -24.50 -57.45 26.85
N ALA A 18 -25.59 -57.95 27.40
CA ALA A 18 -25.74 -59.38 27.72
C ALA A 18 -25.97 -60.13 26.41
N SER A 19 -25.04 -60.97 26.02
CA SER A 19 -25.23 -61.98 24.96
C SER A 19 -25.78 -63.26 25.59
N CYS A 20 -26.96 -63.69 25.17
CA CYS A 20 -27.46 -65.04 25.47
C CYS A 20 -26.66 -66.06 24.65
N ALA A 21 -26.01 -66.97 25.37
CA ALA A 21 -25.45 -68.16 24.77
C ALA A 21 -26.54 -69.20 24.50
N SER A 22 -26.60 -69.72 23.29
CA SER A 22 -27.20 -70.99 22.96
C SER A 22 -26.08 -71.98 22.70
N ASP A 23 -26.04 -73.03 23.54
CA ASP A 23 -25.15 -74.16 23.39
C ASP A 23 -25.48 -74.93 22.11
N GLU A 24 -24.46 -75.11 21.26
CA GLU A 24 -24.36 -76.35 20.43
C GLU A 24 -22.87 -76.67 20.22
N ASP A 25 -22.53 -77.91 20.51
CA ASP A 25 -21.21 -78.52 20.51
C ASP A 25 -20.48 -78.44 19.16
N GLY A 26 -19.35 -77.87 19.14
CA GLY A 26 -18.36 -77.91 18.05
C GLY A 26 -17.05 -77.30 18.51
N ASN A 27 -16.24 -78.09 19.22
CA ASN A 27 -14.92 -77.68 19.68
C ASN A 27 -13.93 -77.44 18.51
N SER A 28 -14.04 -76.34 17.86
CA SER A 28 -12.99 -75.82 16.97
C SER A 28 -12.17 -74.78 17.73
N SER A 29 -11.10 -75.23 18.38
CA SER A 29 -10.13 -74.31 18.97
C SER A 29 -9.58 -73.38 17.89
N SER A 30 -9.78 -72.06 18.02
CA SER A 30 -9.20 -71.11 17.11
C SER A 30 -7.71 -71.38 16.89
N PRO A 31 -7.21 -71.40 15.63
CA PRO A 31 -5.81 -71.63 15.36
C PRO A 31 -4.92 -70.48 15.88
N PHE A 32 -5.52 -69.40 16.37
CA PHE A 32 -4.85 -68.23 16.88
C PHE A 32 -5.15 -68.00 18.39
N THR A 33 -4.10 -67.68 19.15
CA THR A 33 -4.21 -67.18 20.52
C THR A 33 -3.62 -65.80 20.56
N VAL A 34 -4.48 -64.78 20.77
CA VAL A 34 -4.08 -63.36 20.87
C VAL A 34 -4.15 -62.96 22.32
N THR A 35 -3.09 -62.30 22.81
CA THR A 35 -2.97 -61.83 24.19
C THR A 35 -3.17 -60.34 24.38
N ALA A 36 -3.21 -59.56 23.27
CA ALA A 36 -3.46 -58.13 23.31
C ALA A 36 -4.95 -57.83 23.39
N SER A 37 -5.34 -56.88 24.22
CA SER A 37 -6.70 -56.31 24.20
C SER A 37 -6.80 -55.25 23.07
N GLU A 38 -8.02 -54.91 22.64
CA GLU A 38 -8.27 -53.86 21.67
C GLU A 38 -7.74 -52.50 22.15
N ASP A 39 -7.76 -52.24 23.47
CA ASP A 39 -7.25 -51.01 24.12
C ASP A 39 -5.73 -50.91 24.05
N ASP A 40 -5.02 -52.01 23.77
CA ASP A 40 -3.54 -52.02 23.65
C ASP A 40 -3.07 -51.69 22.23
N LEU A 41 -3.96 -51.76 21.23
CA LEU A 41 -3.66 -51.58 19.80
C LEU A 41 -4.00 -50.19 19.32
N VAL A 42 -3.41 -49.18 19.98
CA VAL A 42 -3.62 -47.77 19.65
C VAL A 42 -2.36 -47.18 18.98
N ILE A 43 -2.53 -46.68 17.79
CA ILE A 43 -1.48 -45.98 17.03
C ILE A 43 -1.63 -44.48 17.28
N SER A 44 -0.56 -43.72 17.40
CA SER A 44 -0.62 -42.25 17.45
C SER A 44 -1.10 -41.68 16.11
N SER A 45 -1.50 -40.40 16.09
CA SER A 45 -1.99 -39.72 14.90
C SER A 45 -0.99 -39.63 13.75
N GLU A 46 0.30 -39.84 14.01
CA GLU A 46 1.40 -39.60 13.08
C GLU A 46 1.48 -40.63 11.94
N LYS A 47 1.97 -40.19 10.78
CA LYS A 47 2.37 -41.09 9.70
C LYS A 47 3.55 -41.95 10.13
N ASN A 48 3.53 -43.24 9.76
CA ASN A 48 4.53 -44.24 10.11
C ASN A 48 4.56 -44.60 11.64
N ALA A 49 3.58 -44.15 12.41
CA ALA A 49 3.41 -44.61 13.78
C ALA A 49 3.06 -46.11 13.77
N LYS A 50 3.47 -46.82 14.82
CA LYS A 50 3.42 -48.28 14.88
C LYS A 50 2.90 -48.74 16.23
N VAL A 51 2.19 -49.88 16.21
CA VAL A 51 1.88 -50.66 17.39
C VAL A 51 2.17 -52.13 17.09
N GLN A 52 2.56 -52.93 18.12
CA GLN A 52 2.87 -54.35 17.97
C GLN A 52 1.70 -55.18 18.42
N LEU A 53 1.38 -56.22 17.62
CA LEU A 53 0.48 -57.29 17.98
C LEU A 53 1.27 -58.60 18.09
N SER A 54 1.28 -59.21 19.29
CA SER A 54 1.84 -60.54 19.51
C SER A 54 0.73 -61.59 19.62
N PHE A 55 0.95 -62.71 18.98
CA PHE A 55 0.04 -63.84 18.96
C PHE A 55 0.78 -65.18 18.75
N SER A 56 0.13 -66.27 19.06
CA SER A 56 0.61 -67.58 18.64
C SER A 56 -0.34 -68.20 17.62
N SER A 57 0.22 -68.98 16.69
CA SER A 57 -0.52 -69.71 15.67
C SER A 57 -0.07 -71.15 15.62
N THR A 58 -1.01 -72.06 15.48
CA THR A 58 -0.72 -73.51 15.32
C THR A 58 -0.30 -73.85 13.89
N GLU A 59 -0.50 -72.94 12.91
CA GLU A 59 -0.26 -73.13 11.49
C GLU A 59 0.46 -71.92 10.88
N SER A 60 0.84 -72.06 9.60
CA SER A 60 1.27 -70.90 8.80
C SER A 60 0.09 -69.95 8.59
N TRP A 61 0.37 -68.67 8.69
CA TRP A 61 -0.66 -67.64 8.74
C TRP A 61 -0.39 -66.50 7.74
N ARG A 62 -1.46 -65.73 7.49
CA ARG A 62 -1.47 -64.48 6.73
C ARG A 62 -2.19 -63.43 7.57
N ALA A 63 -1.68 -62.18 7.56
CA ALA A 63 -2.32 -61.01 8.14
C ALA A 63 -2.71 -59.98 7.06
N SER A 64 -3.87 -59.36 7.22
CA SER A 64 -4.34 -58.24 6.42
C SER A 64 -5.06 -57.23 7.26
N VAL A 65 -5.25 -56.02 6.75
CA VAL A 65 -6.10 -54.95 7.33
C VAL A 65 -7.18 -54.55 6.33
N ASP A 66 -8.31 -54.10 6.85
CA ASP A 66 -9.51 -53.72 6.07
C ASP A 66 -9.52 -52.23 5.69
N VAL A 67 -8.45 -51.47 6.02
CA VAL A 67 -8.36 -50.02 5.83
C VAL A 67 -7.16 -49.60 4.98
N ASP A 68 -7.34 -48.56 4.16
CA ASP A 68 -6.28 -48.06 3.28
C ASP A 68 -5.19 -47.26 4.00
N TRP A 69 -5.49 -46.68 5.16
CA TRP A 69 -4.61 -45.83 5.93
C TRP A 69 -3.61 -46.55 6.82
N ALA A 70 -3.70 -47.91 6.92
CA ALA A 70 -2.77 -48.73 7.67
C ALA A 70 -2.23 -49.90 6.85
N THR A 71 -1.23 -50.59 7.37
CA THR A 71 -0.70 -51.84 6.85
C THR A 71 -0.12 -52.66 8.00
N VAL A 72 0.06 -53.96 7.77
CA VAL A 72 0.76 -54.85 8.73
C VAL A 72 2.04 -55.38 8.14
N SER A 73 3.02 -55.68 9.02
CA SER A 73 4.29 -56.26 8.62
C SER A 73 4.88 -57.10 9.76
N PRO A 74 5.33 -58.37 9.51
CA PRO A 74 5.17 -59.13 8.27
C PRO A 74 3.69 -59.52 8.00
N MET A 75 3.37 -59.76 6.71
CA MET A 75 2.02 -60.20 6.28
C MET A 75 1.82 -61.70 6.32
N THR A 76 2.85 -62.48 6.50
CA THR A 76 2.81 -63.95 6.58
C THR A 76 3.87 -64.45 7.53
N GLY A 77 3.63 -65.62 8.12
CA GLY A 77 4.60 -66.29 8.98
C GLY A 77 4.27 -67.79 9.19
N ALA A 78 5.14 -68.46 9.96
CA ALA A 78 5.01 -69.86 10.30
C ALA A 78 4.26 -70.05 11.65
N SER A 79 3.91 -71.29 11.98
CA SER A 79 3.40 -71.64 13.31
C SER A 79 4.34 -71.25 14.43
N GLY A 80 3.83 -71.03 15.64
CA GLY A 80 4.56 -70.63 16.84
C GLY A 80 4.21 -69.22 17.30
N SER A 81 5.06 -68.67 18.18
CA SER A 81 4.88 -67.29 18.64
C SER A 81 5.34 -66.28 17.58
N ASN A 82 4.48 -65.34 17.28
CA ASN A 82 4.67 -64.35 16.23
C ASN A 82 4.39 -62.94 16.73
N THR A 83 5.00 -61.96 16.07
CA THR A 83 4.73 -60.55 16.27
C THR A 83 4.64 -59.84 14.94
N ILE A 84 3.60 -59.06 14.76
CA ILE A 84 3.44 -58.16 13.64
C ILE A 84 3.36 -56.71 14.09
N GLN A 85 3.73 -55.77 13.25
CA GLN A 85 3.54 -54.35 13.45
C GLN A 85 2.38 -53.86 12.61
N VAL A 86 1.46 -53.11 13.21
CA VAL A 86 0.46 -52.31 12.49
C VAL A 86 1.04 -50.93 12.32
N ILE A 87 1.13 -50.46 11.09
CA ILE A 87 1.84 -49.25 10.71
C ILE A 87 0.87 -48.31 10.01
N SER A 88 0.74 -47.06 10.49
CA SER A 88 -0.05 -46.05 9.81
C SER A 88 0.63 -45.58 8.53
N LYS A 89 -0.08 -45.48 7.41
CA LYS A 89 0.41 -44.96 6.11
C LYS A 89 0.18 -43.45 5.95
N SER A 90 -0.69 -42.86 6.78
CA SER A 90 -1.04 -41.45 6.72
C SER A 90 -1.27 -40.85 8.11
N PHE A 91 -1.00 -39.55 8.20
CA PHE A 91 -1.39 -38.72 9.35
C PHE A 91 -2.92 -38.71 9.50
N ASN A 92 -3.45 -38.78 10.73
CA ASN A 92 -4.89 -38.71 10.97
C ASN A 92 -5.34 -37.25 11.17
N ASN A 93 -5.69 -36.62 10.07
CA ASN A 93 -6.22 -35.25 10.02
C ASN A 93 -7.75 -35.16 9.95
N THR A 94 -8.47 -36.25 10.25
CA THR A 94 -9.93 -36.30 10.17
C THR A 94 -10.63 -35.63 11.36
N GLY A 95 -9.89 -35.28 12.41
CA GLY A 95 -10.42 -34.76 13.66
C GLY A 95 -11.10 -35.81 14.55
N SER A 96 -11.16 -37.05 14.10
CA SER A 96 -11.76 -38.17 14.84
C SER A 96 -10.82 -39.36 14.95
N VAL A 97 -10.98 -40.17 16.00
CA VAL A 97 -10.33 -41.47 16.08
C VAL A 97 -10.85 -42.34 14.92
N ARG A 98 -9.95 -43.01 14.23
CA ARG A 98 -10.32 -43.94 13.17
C ARG A 98 -9.93 -45.36 13.57
N THR A 99 -10.77 -46.33 13.22
CA THR A 99 -10.61 -47.73 13.58
C THR A 99 -10.40 -48.58 12.35
N GLY A 100 -9.75 -49.72 12.53
CA GLY A 100 -9.55 -50.71 11.50
C GLY A 100 -9.51 -52.11 12.12
N THR A 101 -9.59 -53.14 11.28
CA THR A 101 -9.56 -54.52 11.68
C THR A 101 -8.38 -55.25 11.07
N ILE A 102 -7.60 -55.95 11.91
CA ILE A 102 -6.60 -56.93 11.48
C ILE A 102 -7.30 -58.28 11.34
N THR A 103 -7.13 -58.92 10.22
CA THR A 103 -7.59 -60.32 10.02
C THR A 103 -6.35 -61.23 9.94
N LEU A 104 -6.26 -62.17 10.86
CA LEU A 104 -5.30 -63.28 10.82
C LEU A 104 -6.00 -64.49 10.26
N THR A 105 -5.45 -65.12 9.22
CA THR A 105 -6.04 -66.26 8.51
C THR A 105 -5.03 -67.39 8.41
N SER A 106 -5.46 -68.64 8.68
CA SER A 106 -4.71 -69.88 8.44
C SER A 106 -5.58 -70.87 7.62
N ALA A 107 -5.11 -72.07 7.39
CA ALA A 107 -5.88 -73.09 6.66
C ALA A 107 -7.11 -73.55 7.45
N SER A 108 -7.09 -73.54 8.78
CA SER A 108 -8.15 -74.04 9.64
C SER A 108 -9.08 -72.97 10.20
N GLY A 109 -8.80 -71.65 9.99
CA GLY A 109 -9.69 -70.60 10.46
C GLY A 109 -9.08 -69.19 10.43
N SER A 110 -9.88 -68.22 10.88
CA SER A 110 -9.45 -66.83 10.97
C SER A 110 -9.88 -66.21 12.31
N THR A 111 -9.18 -65.15 12.69
CA THR A 111 -9.54 -64.27 13.80
C THR A 111 -9.37 -62.83 13.44
N THR A 112 -10.18 -61.96 14.03
CA THR A 112 -10.13 -60.51 13.80
C THR A 112 -9.76 -59.78 15.10
N ILE A 113 -8.98 -58.73 14.97
CA ILE A 113 -8.55 -57.90 16.10
C ILE A 113 -8.70 -56.44 15.66
N HIS A 114 -9.40 -55.64 16.47
CA HIS A 114 -9.57 -54.23 16.20
C HIS A 114 -8.33 -53.43 16.65
N PHE A 115 -8.08 -52.34 15.92
CA PHE A 115 -7.06 -51.37 16.28
C PHE A 115 -7.55 -49.96 15.98
N SER A 116 -6.98 -48.97 16.60
CA SER A 116 -7.33 -47.58 16.38
C SER A 116 -6.13 -46.70 16.11
N GLN A 117 -6.38 -45.58 15.43
CA GLN A 117 -5.42 -44.47 15.34
C GLN A 117 -6.01 -43.23 15.98
N GLN A 118 -5.27 -42.64 16.90
CA GLN A 118 -5.68 -41.43 17.59
C GLN A 118 -5.88 -40.27 16.59
N LYS A 119 -6.78 -39.36 16.91
CA LYS A 119 -6.96 -38.11 16.20
C LYS A 119 -5.82 -37.16 16.51
N ALA A 120 -5.46 -36.34 15.54
CA ALA A 120 -4.64 -35.16 15.78
C ALA A 120 -5.51 -33.94 16.06
N ASP A 121 -4.92 -32.96 16.71
CA ASP A 121 -5.45 -31.60 16.75
C ASP A 121 -5.11 -30.92 15.44
N VAL A 122 -6.11 -30.41 14.73
CA VAL A 122 -5.92 -29.94 13.35
C VAL A 122 -6.64 -28.62 13.07
N VAL A 123 -6.01 -27.84 12.20
CA VAL A 123 -6.62 -26.75 11.45
C VAL A 123 -6.31 -26.97 9.97
N ASN A 124 -7.29 -27.46 9.25
CA ASN A 124 -7.18 -27.79 7.83
C ASN A 124 -7.71 -26.63 6.98
N LEU A 125 -6.87 -26.05 6.14
CA LEU A 125 -7.28 -25.07 5.15
C LEU A 125 -7.98 -25.76 3.97
N GLU A 126 -9.09 -25.21 3.48
CA GLU A 126 -9.74 -25.70 2.24
C GLU A 126 -8.83 -25.44 1.03
N LYS A 127 -8.21 -24.28 0.98
CA LYS A 127 -7.29 -23.85 -0.08
C LYS A 127 -6.08 -23.12 0.52
N THR A 128 -4.96 -23.22 -0.18
CA THR A 128 -3.71 -22.53 0.20
C THR A 128 -3.39 -21.33 -0.69
N ALA A 129 -4.19 -21.09 -1.76
CA ALA A 129 -4.04 -19.97 -2.66
C ALA A 129 -5.41 -19.42 -3.05
N TYR A 130 -5.52 -18.10 -2.99
CA TYR A 130 -6.70 -17.33 -3.35
C TYR A 130 -6.31 -16.24 -4.32
N LYS A 131 -7.15 -15.97 -5.33
CA LYS A 131 -6.99 -14.88 -6.27
C LYS A 131 -8.23 -14.00 -6.28
N ILE A 132 -8.04 -12.70 -6.41
CA ILE A 132 -9.10 -11.71 -6.54
C ILE A 132 -8.68 -10.68 -7.60
N GLY A 133 -9.63 -10.14 -8.35
CA GLY A 133 -9.39 -9.10 -9.34
C GLY A 133 -8.94 -7.77 -8.74
N ALA A 134 -8.53 -6.86 -9.61
CA ALA A 134 -8.05 -5.54 -9.22
C ALA A 134 -9.09 -4.73 -8.44
N GLU A 135 -10.38 -4.91 -8.73
CA GLU A 135 -11.50 -4.22 -8.06
C GLU A 135 -11.58 -4.52 -6.56
N GLY A 136 -10.92 -5.60 -6.09
CA GLY A 136 -10.99 -6.02 -4.70
C GLY A 136 -12.36 -6.57 -4.31
N GLY A 137 -12.74 -6.35 -3.05
CA GLY A 137 -14.02 -6.83 -2.51
C GLY A 137 -13.84 -7.77 -1.32
N ASP A 138 -14.88 -8.52 -1.00
CA ASP A 138 -14.88 -9.47 0.10
C ASP A 138 -14.38 -10.85 -0.35
N LEU A 139 -13.51 -11.45 0.46
CA LEU A 139 -12.95 -12.78 0.24
C LEU A 139 -13.13 -13.64 1.49
N SER A 140 -13.67 -14.85 1.34
CA SER A 140 -13.78 -15.83 2.43
C SER A 140 -12.71 -16.91 2.32
N VAL A 141 -12.01 -17.14 3.43
CA VAL A 141 -11.05 -18.22 3.62
C VAL A 141 -11.68 -19.28 4.53
N LYS A 142 -11.93 -20.45 3.98
CA LYS A 142 -12.56 -21.56 4.70
C LYS A 142 -11.52 -22.50 5.28
N PHE A 143 -11.80 -22.98 6.47
CA PHE A 143 -10.99 -23.96 7.18
C PHE A 143 -11.86 -24.85 8.05
N SER A 144 -11.33 -26.00 8.47
CA SER A 144 -11.99 -26.88 9.42
C SER A 144 -11.05 -27.23 10.58
N SER A 145 -11.62 -27.42 11.77
CA SER A 145 -10.88 -27.76 12.98
C SER A 145 -11.71 -28.62 13.92
N ASN A 146 -11.04 -29.46 14.71
CA ASN A 146 -11.63 -30.18 15.85
C ASN A 146 -11.47 -29.45 17.18
N ILE A 147 -10.93 -28.23 17.17
CA ILE A 147 -10.71 -27.42 18.36
C ILE A 147 -11.86 -26.42 18.50
N ARG A 148 -12.46 -26.36 19.69
CA ARG A 148 -13.62 -25.53 20.01
C ARG A 148 -13.33 -24.55 21.14
N GLY A 149 -14.07 -23.45 21.19
CA GLY A 149 -14.03 -22.50 22.31
C GLY A 149 -12.75 -21.65 22.41
N TYR A 150 -11.88 -21.71 21.41
CA TYR A 150 -10.68 -20.89 21.30
C TYR A 150 -10.88 -19.76 20.32
N LYS A 151 -10.07 -18.71 20.45
CA LYS A 151 -10.08 -17.58 19.52
C LYS A 151 -9.27 -17.91 18.26
N VAL A 152 -9.83 -17.54 17.11
CA VAL A 152 -9.16 -17.65 15.82
C VAL A 152 -8.46 -16.32 15.49
N LEU A 153 -7.17 -16.35 15.28
CA LEU A 153 -6.38 -15.23 14.79
C LEU A 153 -5.81 -15.56 13.42
N VAL A 154 -5.98 -14.63 12.48
CA VAL A 154 -5.32 -14.69 11.18
C VAL A 154 -4.13 -13.75 11.21
N VAL A 155 -2.95 -14.31 11.03
CA VAL A 155 -1.68 -13.61 11.21
C VAL A 155 -0.94 -13.58 9.89
N SER A 156 -0.51 -12.38 9.48
CA SER A 156 0.37 -12.21 8.32
C SER A 156 1.78 -12.72 8.64
N GLN A 157 2.43 -13.31 7.65
CA GLN A 157 3.82 -13.75 7.77
C GLN A 157 4.79 -12.55 7.89
N ALA A 158 4.43 -11.42 7.29
CA ALA A 158 5.11 -10.14 7.42
C ALA A 158 4.13 -9.11 8.00
N ASN A 159 4.51 -7.84 8.09
CA ASN A 159 3.57 -6.77 8.44
C ASN A 159 2.36 -6.80 7.50
N ALA A 160 1.16 -6.83 8.07
CA ALA A 160 -0.06 -6.87 7.26
C ALA A 160 -0.16 -5.60 6.42
N PRO A 161 -0.29 -5.70 5.10
CA PRO A 161 -0.41 -4.53 4.24
C PRO A 161 -1.76 -3.84 4.46
N THR A 162 -1.81 -2.53 4.23
CA THR A 162 -2.99 -1.69 4.49
C THR A 162 -4.18 -1.99 3.57
N TRP A 163 -3.92 -2.60 2.40
CA TRP A 163 -4.92 -2.89 1.38
C TRP A 163 -5.81 -4.10 1.70
N ILE A 164 -5.48 -4.91 2.72
CA ILE A 164 -6.28 -6.06 3.14
C ILE A 164 -6.57 -5.96 4.63
N LYS A 165 -7.84 -6.11 5.00
CA LYS A 165 -8.30 -6.07 6.39
C LYS A 165 -9.14 -7.28 6.68
N GLY A 166 -8.84 -7.97 7.80
CA GLY A 166 -9.74 -8.98 8.34
C GLY A 166 -11.00 -8.34 8.89
N LYS A 167 -12.17 -8.88 8.56
CA LYS A 167 -13.41 -8.54 9.27
C LYS A 167 -13.31 -9.15 10.66
N LYS A 168 -13.60 -8.37 11.70
CA LYS A 168 -13.64 -8.83 13.09
C LYS A 168 -14.65 -9.98 13.22
N ASP A 169 -14.18 -11.07 13.87
CA ASP A 169 -14.97 -12.18 14.37
C ASP A 169 -15.69 -13.02 13.31
N ALA A 170 -14.89 -13.88 12.62
CA ALA A 170 -15.45 -15.16 12.25
C ALA A 170 -15.70 -15.92 13.56
N ASN A 171 -16.93 -15.88 14.06
CA ASN A 171 -17.33 -16.72 15.17
C ASN A 171 -17.13 -18.16 14.73
N VAL A 172 -16.24 -18.87 15.39
CA VAL A 172 -16.35 -20.33 15.43
C VAL A 172 -17.70 -20.58 16.08
N ALA A 173 -18.68 -20.98 15.27
CA ALA A 173 -20.06 -21.07 15.70
C ALA A 173 -20.19 -21.91 16.97
N GLY A 174 -20.62 -21.27 18.03
CA GLY A 174 -21.50 -21.74 19.05
C GLY A 174 -21.26 -23.08 19.76
N ASP A 175 -20.06 -23.36 20.29
CA ASP A 175 -19.97 -24.28 21.41
C ASP A 175 -19.39 -23.55 22.63
N THR A 176 -20.15 -23.53 23.73
CA THR A 176 -19.76 -22.94 25.01
C THR A 176 -18.71 -23.77 25.75
N GLU A 177 -18.37 -24.96 25.25
CA GLU A 177 -17.33 -25.83 25.81
C GLU A 177 -16.05 -25.75 24.98
N SER A 178 -14.99 -25.21 25.58
CA SER A 178 -13.65 -25.23 25.01
C SER A 178 -13.03 -26.63 25.05
N GLY A 179 -12.20 -26.96 24.07
CA GLY A 179 -11.43 -28.19 24.02
C GLY A 179 -11.42 -28.87 22.65
N VAL A 180 -10.78 -30.03 22.60
CA VAL A 180 -10.71 -30.88 21.41
C VAL A 180 -11.95 -31.76 21.36
N LYS A 181 -12.68 -31.70 20.28
CA LYS A 181 -13.93 -32.48 20.07
C LYS A 181 -13.71 -33.53 18.97
N GLU A 182 -14.65 -34.47 18.89
CA GLU A 182 -14.71 -35.42 17.79
C GLU A 182 -15.27 -34.73 16.52
N GLY A 183 -14.62 -35.00 15.39
CA GLY A 183 -14.99 -34.47 14.08
C GLY A 183 -14.55 -33.03 13.83
N LEU A 184 -14.53 -32.71 12.55
CA LEU A 184 -14.17 -31.38 12.07
C LEU A 184 -15.42 -30.49 12.02
N GLN A 185 -15.27 -29.25 12.39
CA GLN A 185 -16.23 -28.17 12.17
C GLN A 185 -15.67 -27.21 11.15
N GLU A 186 -16.48 -26.89 10.15
CA GLU A 186 -16.16 -25.87 9.17
C GLU A 186 -16.35 -24.47 9.76
N SER A 187 -15.44 -23.61 9.38
CA SER A 187 -15.41 -22.20 9.75
C SER A 187 -14.88 -21.37 8.58
N GLU A 188 -15.18 -20.08 8.57
CA GLU A 188 -14.64 -19.16 7.57
C GLU A 188 -14.12 -17.89 8.22
N TYR A 189 -13.11 -17.30 7.60
CA TYR A 189 -12.60 -15.98 7.94
C TYR A 189 -12.74 -15.06 6.74
N GLN A 190 -13.34 -13.89 6.95
CA GLN A 190 -13.61 -12.95 5.87
C GLN A 190 -12.59 -11.81 5.87
N PHE A 191 -12.12 -11.46 4.68
CA PHE A 191 -11.33 -10.30 4.40
C PHE A 191 -12.11 -9.30 3.56
N THR A 192 -11.83 -8.00 3.77
CA THR A 192 -12.15 -6.94 2.83
C THR A 192 -10.84 -6.48 2.19
N ILE A 193 -10.81 -6.49 0.86
CA ILE A 193 -9.65 -6.18 0.04
C ILE A 193 -9.97 -4.90 -0.73
N SER A 194 -9.13 -3.87 -0.53
CA SER A 194 -9.27 -2.59 -1.23
C SER A 194 -8.91 -2.74 -2.71
N PRO A 195 -9.45 -1.91 -3.62
CA PRO A 195 -9.03 -1.90 -5.02
C PRO A 195 -7.51 -1.79 -5.17
N ASN A 196 -6.99 -2.45 -6.19
CA ASN A 196 -5.61 -2.31 -6.64
C ASN A 196 -5.60 -1.41 -7.87
N ASP A 197 -5.32 -0.13 -7.65
CA ASP A 197 -5.31 0.89 -8.70
C ASP A 197 -3.99 0.92 -9.49
N THR A 198 -3.13 -0.08 -9.29
CA THR A 198 -1.87 -0.26 -10.03
C THR A 198 -1.99 -1.38 -11.05
N HIS A 199 -1.08 -1.42 -12.03
CA HIS A 199 -1.00 -2.52 -13.01
C HIS A 199 -0.21 -3.73 -12.49
N GLU A 200 0.38 -3.65 -11.31
CA GLU A 200 1.14 -4.75 -10.72
C GLU A 200 0.25 -5.57 -9.77
N SER A 201 0.38 -6.89 -9.85
CA SER A 201 -0.25 -7.77 -8.86
C SER A 201 0.44 -7.61 -7.50
N ARG A 202 -0.33 -7.84 -6.43
CA ARG A 202 0.19 -7.80 -5.06
C ARG A 202 -0.28 -9.03 -4.29
N SER A 203 0.52 -9.48 -3.35
CA SER A 203 0.20 -10.69 -2.59
C SER A 203 0.61 -10.57 -1.12
N VAL A 204 -0.06 -11.38 -0.30
CA VAL A 204 0.26 -11.50 1.13
C VAL A 204 0.01 -12.93 1.59
N THR A 205 0.88 -13.43 2.45
CA THR A 205 0.79 -14.78 3.02
C THR A 205 0.36 -14.70 4.47
N PHE A 206 -0.62 -15.53 4.82
CA PHE A 206 -1.18 -15.66 6.16
C PHE A 206 -1.13 -17.10 6.66
N TYR A 207 -1.35 -17.26 7.95
CA TYR A 207 -1.69 -18.51 8.61
C TYR A 207 -2.73 -18.26 9.70
N ILE A 208 -3.46 -19.31 10.07
CA ILE A 208 -4.46 -19.28 11.14
C ILE A 208 -3.81 -19.79 12.43
N ARG A 209 -3.94 -19.03 13.51
CA ARG A 209 -3.63 -19.46 14.87
C ARG A 209 -4.92 -19.65 15.64
N ILE A 210 -5.02 -20.78 16.35
CA ILE A 210 -6.04 -20.99 17.37
C ILE A 210 -5.35 -20.76 18.71
N VAL A 211 -5.85 -19.79 19.48
CA VAL A 211 -5.21 -19.28 20.69
C VAL A 211 -6.19 -19.27 21.85
N ASN A 212 -5.65 -19.27 23.07
CA ASN A 212 -6.43 -19.07 24.27
C ASN A 212 -7.10 -17.67 24.23
N PRO A 213 -8.43 -17.55 24.43
CA PRO A 213 -9.12 -16.28 24.38
C PRO A 213 -8.65 -15.28 25.45
N ASP A 214 -8.16 -15.78 26.59
CA ASP A 214 -7.69 -14.95 27.71
C ASP A 214 -6.21 -14.58 27.61
N ASN A 215 -5.44 -15.29 26.77
CA ASN A 215 -4.03 -15.04 26.54
C ASN A 215 -3.66 -15.42 25.10
N HIS A 216 -3.60 -14.43 24.20
CA HIS A 216 -3.33 -14.64 22.77
C HIS A 216 -1.91 -15.15 22.46
N ASP A 217 -0.97 -15.03 23.42
CA ASP A 217 0.39 -15.59 23.28
C ASP A 217 0.40 -17.10 23.54
N ASP A 218 -0.64 -17.63 24.17
CA ASP A 218 -0.83 -19.07 24.37
C ASP A 218 -1.46 -19.68 23.12
N VAL A 219 -0.60 -20.01 22.15
CA VAL A 219 -0.99 -20.58 20.84
C VAL A 219 -1.18 -22.08 21.00
N TYR A 220 -2.40 -22.55 20.76
CA TYR A 220 -2.73 -23.97 20.80
C TYR A 220 -2.23 -24.68 19.53
N ILE A 221 -2.57 -24.15 18.35
CA ILE A 221 -2.17 -24.71 17.06
C ILE A 221 -2.08 -23.62 15.98
N THR A 222 -1.23 -23.85 14.99
CA THR A 222 -1.09 -23.01 13.81
C THR A 222 -1.36 -23.85 12.56
N SER A 223 -2.13 -23.30 11.59
CA SER A 223 -2.37 -23.92 10.29
C SER A 223 -1.13 -23.89 9.39
N GLY A 224 -1.22 -24.55 8.24
CA GLY A 224 -0.36 -24.24 7.09
C GLY A 224 -0.57 -22.80 6.60
N MET A 225 0.30 -22.35 5.70
CA MET A 225 0.21 -21.02 5.10
C MET A 225 -0.81 -21.01 3.95
N PHE A 226 -1.45 -19.85 3.74
CA PHE A 226 -2.21 -19.55 2.54
C PHE A 226 -1.85 -18.17 2.01
N THR A 227 -1.92 -17.99 0.70
CA THR A 227 -1.59 -16.74 0.03
C THR A 227 -2.83 -16.16 -0.63
N ILE A 228 -3.02 -14.86 -0.47
CA ILE A 228 -4.01 -14.07 -1.20
C ILE A 228 -3.23 -13.22 -2.19
N GLU A 229 -3.52 -13.38 -3.48
CA GLU A 229 -3.00 -12.62 -4.60
C GLU A 229 -4.12 -11.75 -5.17
N GLN A 230 -3.86 -10.45 -5.29
CA GLN A 230 -4.75 -9.52 -5.99
C GLN A 230 -4.12 -9.11 -7.30
N GLU A 231 -4.87 -9.24 -8.38
CA GLU A 231 -4.44 -8.82 -9.71
C GLU A 231 -4.30 -7.29 -9.79
N GLY A 232 -3.44 -6.82 -10.69
CA GLY A 232 -3.39 -5.42 -11.08
C GLY A 232 -4.44 -5.08 -12.14
N LEU A 233 -4.60 -3.78 -12.43
CA LEU A 233 -5.41 -3.30 -13.54
C LEU A 233 -4.89 -3.87 -14.87
N PRO A 234 -5.76 -4.12 -15.85
CA PRO A 234 -5.32 -4.58 -17.15
C PRO A 234 -4.45 -3.55 -17.86
N ILE A 235 -3.42 -4.04 -18.57
CA ILE A 235 -2.60 -3.21 -19.44
C ILE A 235 -3.34 -3.05 -20.77
N GLU A 236 -3.64 -1.80 -21.12
CA GLU A 236 -4.23 -1.46 -22.41
C GLU A 236 -3.15 -1.02 -23.40
N THR A 237 -3.41 -1.24 -24.68
CA THR A 237 -2.53 -0.81 -25.77
C THR A 237 -3.35 0.00 -26.76
N THR A 238 -2.88 1.20 -27.07
CA THR A 238 -3.49 2.13 -28.02
C THR A 238 -3.52 1.55 -29.44
N THR A 239 -4.64 1.71 -30.09
CA THR A 239 -4.88 1.37 -31.49
C THR A 239 -5.16 2.59 -32.38
N ASP A 240 -5.55 3.72 -31.78
CA ASP A 240 -5.87 4.97 -32.50
C ASP A 240 -5.08 6.17 -31.92
N TYR A 241 -4.17 6.71 -32.72
CA TYR A 241 -3.37 7.89 -32.39
C TYR A 241 -3.92 9.20 -33.00
N SER A 242 -5.14 9.22 -33.53
CA SER A 242 -5.71 10.40 -34.25
C SER A 242 -5.76 11.67 -33.38
N ARG A 243 -5.86 11.52 -32.05
CA ARG A 243 -5.85 12.64 -31.11
C ARG A 243 -4.46 13.09 -30.67
N ASN A 244 -3.42 12.31 -30.97
CA ASN A 244 -2.06 12.62 -30.51
C ASN A 244 -1.58 13.97 -31.07
N ASN A 245 -0.93 14.78 -30.21
CA ASN A 245 -0.46 16.14 -30.53
C ASN A 245 -1.54 17.16 -30.91
N THR A 246 -2.82 16.85 -30.76
CA THR A 246 -3.88 17.86 -30.94
C THR A 246 -3.93 18.82 -29.75
N ILE A 247 -4.29 20.07 -29.98
CA ILE A 247 -4.24 21.14 -29.01
C ILE A 247 -5.63 21.65 -28.72
N LYS A 248 -5.88 22.00 -27.46
CA LYS A 248 -7.11 22.66 -27.03
C LYS A 248 -6.74 23.84 -26.12
N LEU A 249 -7.22 25.03 -26.45
CA LEU A 249 -7.14 26.17 -25.55
C LEU A 249 -8.19 26.01 -24.45
N LEU A 250 -7.73 25.87 -23.21
CA LEU A 250 -8.60 25.73 -22.03
C LEU A 250 -8.99 27.08 -21.46
N GLN A 251 -8.05 28.03 -21.45
CA GLN A 251 -8.27 29.40 -20.98
C GLN A 251 -7.43 30.39 -21.77
N LYS A 252 -8.01 31.54 -22.14
CA LYS A 252 -7.30 32.69 -22.66
C LYS A 252 -7.25 33.78 -21.60
N HIS A 253 -6.12 34.49 -21.49
CA HIS A 253 -6.01 35.65 -20.63
C HIS A 253 -7.04 36.72 -20.94
N THR A 254 -7.48 37.44 -19.95
CA THR A 254 -8.34 38.63 -20.06
C THR A 254 -7.60 39.90 -19.68
N GLU A 255 -6.40 39.73 -19.08
CA GLU A 255 -5.53 40.81 -18.62
C GLU A 255 -4.09 40.55 -19.06
N GLY A 256 -3.36 41.59 -19.41
CA GLY A 256 -1.97 41.52 -19.86
C GLY A 256 -1.75 40.75 -21.15
N ASN A 257 -0.61 40.05 -21.26
CA ASN A 257 -0.18 39.28 -22.44
C ASN A 257 -0.24 37.76 -22.25
N GLY A 258 -0.71 37.30 -21.10
CA GLY A 258 -0.82 35.88 -20.76
C GLY A 258 0.46 35.28 -20.18
N VAL A 259 0.33 34.55 -19.09
CA VAL A 259 1.35 33.67 -18.53
C VAL A 259 1.13 32.29 -19.13
N PRO A 260 2.09 31.73 -19.91
CA PRO A 260 1.85 30.48 -20.63
C PRO A 260 1.95 29.25 -19.73
N VAL A 261 0.88 28.45 -19.70
CA VAL A 261 0.81 27.15 -19.02
C VAL A 261 0.36 26.08 -20.00
N ILE A 262 1.10 25.01 -20.10
CA ILE A 262 0.79 23.86 -20.95
C ILE A 262 0.54 22.64 -20.06
N ILE A 263 -0.64 22.03 -20.19
CA ILE A 263 -1.00 20.82 -19.46
C ILE A 263 -1.04 19.66 -20.45
N MET A 264 -0.35 18.58 -20.14
CA MET A 264 -0.34 17.35 -20.92
C MET A 264 -0.29 16.14 -20.00
N GLY A 265 -0.65 14.97 -20.53
CA GLY A 265 -0.65 13.73 -19.76
C GLY A 265 0.32 12.70 -20.31
N ASP A 266 0.81 11.79 -19.46
CA ASP A 266 1.56 10.63 -19.87
C ASP A 266 0.94 9.35 -19.30
N GLY A 267 1.00 8.22 -20.03
CA GLY A 267 0.34 6.98 -19.64
C GLY A 267 -1.16 6.93 -19.94
N PHE A 268 -1.72 7.84 -20.74
CA PHE A 268 -3.11 7.80 -21.19
C PHE A 268 -3.21 7.20 -22.59
N VAL A 269 -4.08 6.20 -22.76
CA VAL A 269 -4.33 5.49 -24.04
C VAL A 269 -5.56 6.03 -24.77
N ASP A 270 -5.76 5.60 -26.02
CA ASP A 270 -6.85 6.06 -26.89
C ASP A 270 -8.24 5.89 -26.27
N THR A 271 -8.50 4.81 -25.54
CA THR A 271 -9.79 4.57 -24.87
C THR A 271 -10.10 5.65 -23.84
N GLU A 272 -9.10 6.15 -23.11
CA GLU A 272 -9.24 7.21 -22.11
C GLU A 272 -9.44 8.60 -22.75
N HIS A 273 -8.86 8.82 -23.93
CA HIS A 273 -9.16 9.99 -24.74
C HIS A 273 -10.59 9.94 -25.30
N ASN A 274 -11.01 8.78 -25.81
CA ASN A 274 -12.33 8.60 -26.43
C ASN A 274 -13.46 8.63 -25.40
N SER A 275 -13.24 8.15 -24.19
CA SER A 275 -14.20 8.27 -23.07
C SER A 275 -14.31 9.68 -22.50
N GLY A 276 -13.39 10.58 -22.86
CA GLY A 276 -13.29 11.94 -22.31
C GLY A 276 -12.65 12.01 -20.93
N ARG A 277 -12.08 10.90 -20.40
CA ARG A 277 -11.36 10.89 -19.11
C ARG A 277 -10.16 11.83 -19.15
N TYR A 278 -9.36 11.78 -20.23
CA TYR A 278 -8.22 12.69 -20.42
C TYR A 278 -8.65 14.15 -20.29
N ASP A 279 -9.66 14.57 -21.04
CA ASP A 279 -10.15 15.95 -21.03
C ASP A 279 -10.64 16.38 -19.64
N LYS A 280 -11.31 15.50 -18.90
CA LYS A 280 -11.77 15.78 -17.53
C LYS A 280 -10.60 15.99 -16.58
N VAL A 281 -9.57 15.13 -16.65
CA VAL A 281 -8.38 15.24 -15.81
C VAL A 281 -7.64 16.54 -16.11
N MET A 282 -7.39 16.87 -17.37
CA MET A 282 -6.68 18.11 -17.75
C MET A 282 -7.45 19.37 -17.33
N ASN A 283 -8.78 19.39 -17.52
CA ASN A 283 -9.61 20.52 -17.05
C ASN A 283 -9.58 20.64 -15.51
N GLN A 284 -9.67 19.53 -14.77
CA GLN A 284 -9.61 19.58 -13.31
C GLN A 284 -8.21 19.99 -12.82
N THR A 285 -7.15 19.57 -13.50
CA THR A 285 -5.77 20.03 -13.23
C THR A 285 -5.68 21.55 -13.38
N MET A 286 -6.26 22.11 -14.44
CA MET A 286 -6.35 23.57 -14.61
C MET A 286 -7.09 24.23 -13.43
N GLU A 287 -8.28 23.75 -13.07
CA GLU A 287 -9.07 24.35 -11.99
C GLU A 287 -8.34 24.28 -10.64
N ASN A 288 -7.59 23.20 -10.38
CA ASN A 288 -6.82 23.06 -9.16
C ASN A 288 -5.70 24.11 -9.02
N LEU A 289 -5.13 24.61 -10.11
CA LEU A 289 -4.13 25.69 -10.06
C LEU A 289 -4.70 26.98 -9.46
N PHE A 290 -5.98 27.23 -9.64
CA PHE A 290 -6.66 28.46 -9.19
C PHE A 290 -7.32 28.31 -7.81
N THR A 291 -6.81 27.43 -6.97
CA THR A 291 -7.31 27.26 -5.60
C THR A 291 -6.50 28.02 -4.56
N GLU A 292 -5.25 28.39 -4.87
CA GLU A 292 -4.32 29.07 -3.96
C GLU A 292 -4.07 30.53 -4.37
N GLU A 293 -4.01 31.42 -3.37
CA GLU A 293 -3.59 32.81 -3.60
C GLU A 293 -2.06 32.94 -3.79
N PRO A 294 -1.60 33.82 -4.62
CA PRO A 294 -2.30 34.87 -5.38
C PRO A 294 -2.82 34.40 -6.75
N VAL A 295 -2.52 33.16 -7.16
CA VAL A 295 -2.81 32.63 -8.49
C VAL A 295 -4.32 32.63 -8.76
N LYS A 296 -5.12 32.31 -7.73
CA LYS A 296 -6.58 32.34 -7.79
C LYS A 296 -7.12 33.72 -8.20
N SER A 297 -6.70 34.77 -7.53
CA SER A 297 -7.15 36.15 -7.81
C SER A 297 -6.54 36.74 -9.08
N LEU A 298 -5.42 36.19 -9.55
CA LEU A 298 -4.73 36.61 -10.77
C LEU A 298 -5.04 35.68 -11.97
N ARG A 299 -6.10 34.87 -11.88
CA ARG A 299 -6.47 33.91 -12.92
C ARG A 299 -6.58 34.55 -14.31
N GLY A 300 -7.05 35.80 -14.41
CA GLY A 300 -7.20 36.54 -15.67
C GLY A 300 -5.90 36.75 -16.45
N TYR A 301 -4.75 36.56 -15.85
CA TYR A 301 -3.42 36.73 -16.46
C TYR A 301 -2.86 35.49 -17.14
N PHE A 302 -3.59 34.35 -17.21
CA PHE A 302 -3.05 33.08 -17.70
C PHE A 302 -3.63 32.67 -19.03
N ASP A 303 -2.77 32.19 -19.93
CA ASP A 303 -3.11 31.38 -21.10
C ASP A 303 -2.82 29.91 -20.81
N ILE A 304 -3.83 29.05 -20.99
CA ILE A 304 -3.68 27.63 -20.65
C ILE A 304 -4.09 26.77 -21.83
N TRP A 305 -3.16 25.93 -22.29
CA TRP A 305 -3.39 24.95 -23.34
C TRP A 305 -3.32 23.53 -22.79
N GLN A 306 -4.15 22.67 -23.33
CA GLN A 306 -4.06 21.23 -23.25
C GLN A 306 -3.40 20.71 -24.51
N VAL A 307 -2.37 19.88 -24.36
CA VAL A 307 -1.80 19.08 -25.46
C VAL A 307 -2.17 17.63 -25.24
N ASN A 308 -2.86 17.04 -26.20
CA ASN A 308 -3.25 15.64 -26.13
C ASN A 308 -2.05 14.75 -26.44
N MET A 309 -1.64 13.94 -25.48
CA MET A 309 -0.57 12.95 -25.62
C MET A 309 -1.15 11.55 -25.49
N VAL A 310 -1.07 10.76 -26.56
CA VAL A 310 -1.60 9.40 -26.61
C VAL A 310 -0.45 8.42 -26.42
N SER A 311 -0.43 7.75 -25.27
CA SER A 311 0.56 6.75 -24.93
C SER A 311 0.26 5.41 -25.58
N GLN A 312 1.28 4.61 -25.88
CA GLN A 312 1.08 3.26 -26.40
C GLN A 312 0.45 2.37 -25.32
N ASN A 313 0.88 2.51 -24.07
CA ASN A 313 0.36 1.75 -22.93
C ASN A 313 -0.05 2.69 -21.79
N ASN A 314 -1.01 2.23 -20.97
CA ASN A 314 -1.45 2.91 -19.75
C ASN A 314 -0.63 2.53 -18.50
N ALA A 315 0.52 1.91 -18.66
CA ALA A 315 1.41 1.48 -17.60
C ALA A 315 2.82 2.06 -17.76
N PHE A 316 3.50 2.25 -16.64
CA PHE A 316 4.89 2.72 -16.56
C PHE A 316 5.84 1.56 -16.28
N GLY A 317 7.09 1.66 -16.71
CA GLY A 317 8.13 0.65 -16.52
C GLY A 317 8.82 0.27 -17.83
N SER A 318 9.92 -0.48 -17.73
CA SER A 318 10.81 -0.79 -18.88
C SER A 318 10.15 -1.63 -19.99
N SER A 319 9.05 -2.32 -19.68
CA SER A 319 8.30 -3.14 -20.63
C SER A 319 7.20 -2.38 -21.37
N TYR A 320 6.92 -1.13 -20.98
CA TYR A 320 5.82 -0.33 -21.49
C TYR A 320 6.34 0.95 -22.14
N LYS A 321 5.52 1.54 -23.02
CA LYS A 321 5.86 2.79 -23.70
C LYS A 321 4.76 3.82 -23.48
N THR A 322 5.15 4.94 -22.88
CA THR A 322 4.29 6.10 -22.74
C THR A 322 4.66 7.19 -23.75
N ALA A 323 3.82 8.21 -23.92
CA ALA A 323 4.03 9.25 -24.92
C ALA A 323 5.28 10.11 -24.64
N LEU A 324 5.58 10.35 -23.37
CA LEU A 324 6.67 11.21 -22.91
C LEU A 324 7.80 10.45 -22.24
N ASP A 325 7.76 9.11 -22.29
CA ASP A 325 8.72 8.20 -21.63
C ASP A 325 9.01 8.58 -20.17
N CYS A 326 7.96 8.94 -19.43
CA CYS A 326 8.13 9.25 -18.01
C CYS A 326 8.51 8.00 -17.21
N VAL A 327 9.49 8.16 -16.33
CA VAL A 327 10.00 7.13 -15.43
C VAL A 327 9.93 7.63 -13.99
N MET A 328 9.36 6.83 -13.11
CA MET A 328 9.41 7.02 -11.66
C MET A 328 10.57 6.20 -11.10
N GLN A 329 11.43 6.83 -10.31
CA GLN A 329 12.68 6.20 -9.86
C GLN A 329 12.44 4.99 -8.94
N GLY A 330 11.32 4.94 -8.22
CA GLY A 330 11.01 3.85 -7.29
C GLY A 330 11.91 3.81 -6.05
N GLY A 331 11.85 2.71 -5.30
CA GLY A 331 12.74 2.51 -4.13
C GLY A 331 12.54 3.52 -2.99
N GLY A 332 11.35 4.12 -2.86
CA GLY A 332 11.05 5.16 -1.86
C GLY A 332 11.38 6.59 -2.34
N SER A 333 11.92 6.76 -3.55
CA SER A 333 12.10 8.07 -4.17
C SER A 333 10.81 8.50 -4.87
N SER A 334 10.42 9.77 -4.70
CA SER A 334 9.31 10.40 -5.44
C SER A 334 9.76 11.04 -6.75
N ARG A 335 11.02 10.85 -7.16
CA ARG A 335 11.60 11.49 -8.34
C ARG A 335 11.01 10.94 -9.63
N ILE A 336 10.61 11.87 -10.52
CA ILE A 336 10.06 11.59 -11.84
C ILE A 336 10.90 12.30 -12.89
N GLN A 337 11.11 11.64 -14.02
CA GLN A 337 11.81 12.21 -15.17
C GLN A 337 11.11 11.75 -16.46
N GLY A 338 10.84 12.67 -17.37
CA GLY A 338 10.36 12.39 -18.72
C GLY A 338 11.40 12.72 -19.79
N ASP A 339 11.14 12.32 -21.03
CA ASP A 339 11.98 12.68 -22.18
C ASP A 339 11.77 14.19 -22.50
N PHE A 340 12.81 14.96 -22.22
CA PHE A 340 12.80 16.42 -22.38
C PHE A 340 12.50 16.84 -23.82
N ASP A 341 13.11 16.17 -24.81
CA ASP A 341 12.99 16.57 -26.21
C ASP A 341 11.57 16.28 -26.73
N LYS A 342 10.94 15.18 -26.29
CA LYS A 342 9.52 14.88 -26.57
C LYS A 342 8.59 15.93 -25.94
N ILE A 343 8.84 16.31 -24.68
CA ILE A 343 8.03 17.33 -23.99
C ILE A 343 8.15 18.67 -24.71
N VAL A 344 9.35 19.13 -25.02
CA VAL A 344 9.54 20.40 -25.76
C VAL A 344 8.94 20.34 -27.15
N ALA A 345 9.05 19.20 -27.85
CA ALA A 345 8.41 19.01 -29.15
C ALA A 345 6.87 19.11 -29.04
N ALA A 346 6.27 18.49 -28.01
CA ALA A 346 4.84 18.58 -27.75
C ALA A 346 4.39 20.03 -27.43
N VAL A 347 5.15 20.74 -26.58
CA VAL A 347 4.90 22.16 -26.26
C VAL A 347 4.92 23.04 -27.52
N LYS A 348 5.85 22.82 -28.42
CA LYS A 348 5.99 23.58 -29.68
C LYS A 348 4.89 23.33 -30.70
N ASN A 349 3.99 22.36 -30.45
CA ASN A 349 2.75 22.25 -31.26
C ASN A 349 1.77 23.38 -30.97
N VAL A 350 1.88 24.05 -29.82
CA VAL A 350 1.19 25.30 -29.53
C VAL A 350 1.89 26.43 -30.32
N ASP A 351 1.17 27.14 -31.18
CA ASP A 351 1.75 28.11 -32.13
C ASP A 351 2.55 29.21 -31.39
N GLU A 352 2.01 29.71 -30.29
CA GLU A 352 2.66 30.72 -29.44
C GLU A 352 4.01 30.25 -28.86
N MET A 353 4.16 28.95 -28.63
CA MET A 353 5.39 28.35 -28.06
C MET A 353 6.49 28.09 -29.10
N LYS A 354 6.26 28.38 -30.36
CA LYS A 354 7.29 28.31 -31.40
C LYS A 354 8.30 29.45 -31.26
N GLU A 355 7.88 30.57 -30.70
CA GLU A 355 8.76 31.69 -30.38
C GLU A 355 9.53 31.39 -29.09
N LEU A 356 10.87 31.47 -29.16
CA LEU A 356 11.76 31.12 -28.03
C LEU A 356 11.45 31.96 -26.78
N ALA A 357 11.14 33.22 -26.93
CA ALA A 357 10.81 34.12 -25.83
C ALA A 357 9.58 33.66 -25.02
N HIS A 358 8.56 33.15 -25.70
CA HIS A 358 7.36 32.59 -25.04
C HIS A 358 7.65 31.22 -24.44
N LEU A 359 8.37 30.36 -25.17
CA LEU A 359 8.79 29.05 -24.67
C LEU A 359 9.59 29.16 -23.37
N GLN A 360 10.51 30.12 -23.29
CA GLN A 360 11.34 30.33 -22.10
C GLN A 360 10.55 30.74 -20.85
N GLU A 361 9.32 31.22 -21.01
CA GLU A 361 8.43 31.62 -19.92
C GLU A 361 7.42 30.54 -19.51
N ALA A 362 7.35 29.42 -20.25
CA ALA A 362 6.30 28.44 -20.10
C ALA A 362 6.45 27.56 -18.84
N LEU A 363 5.32 27.35 -18.17
CA LEU A 363 5.14 26.28 -17.18
C LEU A 363 4.48 25.10 -17.87
N VAL A 364 5.15 23.96 -17.89
CA VAL A 364 4.62 22.69 -18.40
C VAL A 364 4.24 21.81 -17.22
N ILE A 365 3.02 21.25 -17.27
CA ILE A 365 2.53 20.30 -16.27
C ILE A 365 2.30 18.97 -16.98
N VAL A 366 3.01 17.95 -16.54
CA VAL A 366 2.88 16.57 -17.01
C VAL A 366 2.14 15.76 -15.96
N VAL A 367 0.88 15.40 -16.26
CA VAL A 367 0.07 14.55 -15.39
C VAL A 367 0.32 13.09 -15.74
N LEU A 368 0.85 12.31 -14.81
CA LEU A 368 1.08 10.88 -15.01
C LEU A 368 -0.17 10.09 -14.62
N ASN A 369 -0.63 9.21 -15.49
CA ASN A 369 -1.79 8.33 -15.27
C ASN A 369 -1.45 7.16 -14.32
N THR A 370 -1.14 7.46 -13.08
CA THR A 370 -0.80 6.49 -12.03
C THR A 370 -1.23 7.02 -10.67
N PRO A 371 -1.77 6.16 -9.78
CA PRO A 371 -2.27 6.58 -8.47
C PRO A 371 -1.16 6.87 -7.44
N GLN A 372 0.09 6.64 -7.80
CA GLN A 372 1.22 6.75 -6.90
C GLN A 372 1.42 8.19 -6.41
N ARG A 373 1.64 8.39 -5.11
CA ARG A 373 2.01 9.69 -4.56
C ARG A 373 3.47 10.01 -4.87
N ALA A 374 3.69 10.97 -5.73
CA ALA A 374 5.01 11.50 -6.08
C ALA A 374 4.85 12.92 -6.65
N GLY A 375 5.95 13.62 -6.84
CA GLY A 375 6.03 14.91 -7.49
C GLY A 375 7.48 15.28 -7.72
N THR A 376 7.76 15.96 -8.83
CA THR A 376 9.10 16.46 -9.14
C THR A 376 8.98 17.61 -10.12
N THR A 377 9.67 18.70 -9.86
CA THR A 377 9.74 19.81 -10.80
C THR A 377 11.19 20.08 -11.23
N ASN A 378 11.37 20.22 -12.54
CA ASN A 378 12.59 20.72 -13.15
C ASN A 378 12.34 22.17 -13.55
N PHE A 379 13.17 23.11 -13.09
CA PHE A 379 13.09 24.52 -13.49
C PHE A 379 14.48 25.13 -13.76
N GLY A 380 14.52 26.33 -14.30
CA GLY A 380 15.78 26.97 -14.67
C GLY A 380 16.49 26.24 -15.80
N ILE A 381 15.72 25.70 -16.73
CA ILE A 381 16.24 24.98 -17.90
C ILE A 381 16.86 25.98 -18.86
N SER A 382 18.04 25.67 -19.39
CA SER A 382 18.76 26.56 -20.32
C SER A 382 18.37 26.30 -21.76
N PHE A 383 18.12 27.39 -22.50
CA PHE A 383 18.00 27.38 -23.95
C PHE A 383 19.13 28.24 -24.54
N ASN A 384 19.83 27.71 -25.52
CA ASN A 384 21.00 28.38 -26.15
C ASN A 384 22.07 28.85 -25.16
N GLY A 385 22.22 28.13 -24.03
CA GLY A 385 23.19 28.46 -22.97
C GLY A 385 22.70 29.51 -21.97
N GLU A 386 21.54 30.10 -22.13
CA GLU A 386 20.92 31.03 -21.21
C GLU A 386 19.86 30.37 -20.34
N MET A 387 19.91 30.59 -19.04
CA MET A 387 18.94 30.09 -18.09
C MET A 387 17.58 30.78 -18.27
N SER A 388 16.50 30.01 -18.24
CA SER A 388 15.15 30.49 -18.50
C SER A 388 14.18 30.20 -17.36
N ASN A 389 13.00 30.80 -17.44
CA ASN A 389 11.89 30.52 -16.55
C ASN A 389 11.10 29.25 -16.91
N PHE A 390 11.47 28.56 -17.99
CA PHE A 390 10.84 27.29 -18.38
C PHE A 390 10.91 26.28 -17.25
N ALA A 391 9.79 25.63 -16.98
CA ALA A 391 9.71 24.61 -15.96
C ALA A 391 8.83 23.44 -16.39
N ILE A 392 9.13 22.24 -15.91
CA ILE A 392 8.31 21.04 -16.10
C ILE A 392 7.99 20.47 -14.72
N ALA A 393 6.71 20.47 -14.37
CA ALA A 393 6.19 19.86 -13.16
C ALA A 393 5.56 18.51 -13.52
N TYR A 394 6.08 17.43 -12.96
CA TYR A 394 5.54 16.07 -13.10
C TYR A 394 4.70 15.75 -11.87
N VAL A 395 3.42 15.44 -12.09
CA VAL A 395 2.47 15.17 -11.01
C VAL A 395 1.64 13.93 -11.36
N PRO A 396 1.83 12.80 -10.66
CA PRO A 396 0.95 11.65 -10.80
C PRO A 396 -0.49 11.97 -10.39
N LEU A 397 -1.45 11.30 -11.03
CA LEU A 397 -2.86 11.39 -10.69
C LEU A 397 -3.14 10.59 -9.40
N ILE A 398 -2.71 11.14 -8.29
CA ILE A 398 -2.71 10.49 -6.97
C ILE A 398 -4.09 9.92 -6.65
N ASN A 399 -4.14 8.65 -6.25
CA ASN A 399 -5.37 7.90 -5.98
C ASN A 399 -6.35 7.83 -7.18
N ASN A 400 -5.89 8.06 -8.40
CA ASN A 400 -6.71 8.19 -9.62
C ASN A 400 -7.81 9.27 -9.52
N ASP A 401 -7.64 10.25 -8.65
CA ASP A 401 -8.64 11.28 -8.36
C ASP A 401 -8.09 12.69 -8.58
N ALA A 402 -8.44 13.28 -9.72
CA ALA A 402 -8.10 14.67 -10.05
C ALA A 402 -8.77 15.70 -9.12
N THR A 403 -9.85 15.33 -8.43
CA THR A 403 -10.57 16.20 -7.48
C THR A 403 -10.05 16.06 -6.04
N GLY A 404 -9.20 15.06 -5.80
CA GLY A 404 -8.65 14.75 -4.48
C GLY A 404 -7.75 15.86 -3.94
N GLU A 405 -7.86 16.11 -2.64
CA GLU A 405 -7.06 17.14 -1.96
C GLU A 405 -5.57 16.88 -2.05
N GLU A 406 -5.15 15.62 -2.01
CA GLU A 406 -3.74 15.25 -2.10
C GLU A 406 -3.15 15.53 -3.49
N TYR A 407 -3.90 15.21 -4.56
CA TYR A 407 -3.50 15.58 -5.92
C TYR A 407 -3.41 17.10 -6.08
N ARG A 408 -4.44 17.84 -5.62
CA ARG A 408 -4.48 19.30 -5.67
C ARG A 408 -3.28 19.93 -4.97
N SER A 409 -2.99 19.49 -3.76
CA SER A 409 -1.91 20.07 -2.95
C SER A 409 -0.52 19.77 -3.52
N VAL A 410 -0.27 18.54 -4.00
CA VAL A 410 0.99 18.22 -4.69
C VAL A 410 1.12 18.99 -5.99
N LEU A 411 0.05 19.13 -6.77
CA LEU A 411 0.04 19.95 -7.98
C LEU A 411 0.40 21.41 -7.68
N CYS A 412 -0.20 22.02 -6.65
CA CYS A 412 0.11 23.39 -6.26
C CYS A 412 1.56 23.54 -5.80
N HIS A 413 2.05 22.60 -5.01
CA HIS A 413 3.46 22.58 -4.57
C HIS A 413 4.42 22.54 -5.76
N GLU A 414 4.23 21.56 -6.67
CA GLU A 414 5.12 21.34 -7.82
C GLU A 414 4.97 22.44 -8.89
N ALA A 415 3.73 22.68 -9.36
CA ALA A 415 3.52 23.59 -10.47
C ALA A 415 3.60 25.06 -10.06
N LEU A 416 2.95 25.47 -8.96
CA LEU A 416 2.94 26.87 -8.55
C LEU A 416 4.18 27.23 -7.72
N GLY A 417 4.55 26.38 -6.75
CA GLY A 417 5.72 26.62 -5.91
C GLY A 417 7.02 26.56 -6.71
N HIS A 418 7.39 25.38 -7.15
CA HIS A 418 8.65 25.19 -7.90
C HIS A 418 8.56 25.70 -9.33
N GLY A 419 7.49 25.33 -10.04
CA GLY A 419 7.36 25.60 -11.47
C GLY A 419 7.15 27.07 -11.83
N LEU A 420 6.18 27.74 -11.21
CA LEU A 420 5.85 29.14 -11.49
C LEU A 420 6.81 30.09 -10.74
N ALA A 421 6.85 29.99 -9.41
CA ALA A 421 7.54 30.95 -8.54
C ALA A 421 9.02 30.63 -8.26
N LYS A 422 9.53 29.48 -8.72
CA LYS A 422 10.91 29.03 -8.51
C LYS A 422 11.29 28.95 -7.03
N LEU A 423 10.34 28.58 -6.19
CA LEU A 423 10.55 28.30 -4.77
C LEU A 423 11.31 26.99 -4.60
N VAL A 424 11.85 26.79 -3.42
CA VAL A 424 12.46 25.52 -2.99
C VAL A 424 11.70 24.97 -1.79
N ASP A 425 11.98 23.70 -1.43
CA ASP A 425 11.33 23.05 -0.31
C ASP A 425 11.68 23.68 1.03
N GLU A 426 10.67 23.89 1.87
CA GLU A 426 10.82 24.43 3.23
C GLU A 426 10.96 23.31 4.27
N TYR A 427 10.87 22.02 3.89
CA TYR A 427 11.03 20.90 4.80
C TYR A 427 12.49 20.45 4.98
N ALA A 428 12.73 19.76 6.09
CA ALA A 428 13.99 19.11 6.41
C ALA A 428 13.75 17.63 6.73
N TYR A 429 14.70 16.77 6.37
CA TYR A 429 14.64 15.35 6.75
C TYR A 429 15.30 15.15 8.12
N GLU A 430 14.61 14.55 9.08
CA GLU A 430 15.19 14.24 10.40
C GLU A 430 16.44 13.36 10.28
N ALA A 431 16.45 12.44 9.29
CA ALA A 431 17.62 11.61 9.01
C ALA A 431 18.82 12.40 8.49
N ASN A 432 18.62 13.64 8.00
CA ASN A 432 19.67 14.52 7.49
C ASN A 432 20.05 15.60 8.51
N ASN A 433 20.52 15.15 9.67
CA ASN A 433 20.92 15.99 10.81
C ASN A 433 22.29 16.64 10.58
N THR A 434 22.44 17.31 9.43
CA THR A 434 23.66 18.03 9.03
C THR A 434 23.30 19.41 8.51
N SER A 435 24.29 20.26 8.34
CA SER A 435 24.13 21.58 7.72
C SER A 435 24.09 21.46 6.19
N LEU A 436 23.33 22.36 5.57
CA LEU A 436 23.32 22.53 4.11
C LEU A 436 24.78 22.77 3.61
N PRO A 437 25.24 22.01 2.58
CA PRO A 437 26.59 22.18 2.03
C PRO A 437 26.86 23.60 1.55
N THR A 438 28.08 24.10 1.80
CA THR A 438 28.50 25.47 1.37
C THR A 438 28.36 25.65 -0.15
N SER A 439 28.60 24.63 -0.94
CA SER A 439 28.37 24.65 -2.40
C SER A 439 26.92 24.95 -2.77
N ASP A 440 25.95 24.38 -2.02
CA ASP A 440 24.53 24.62 -2.23
C ASP A 440 24.16 26.04 -1.76
N VAL A 441 24.66 26.49 -0.62
CA VAL A 441 24.50 27.89 -0.16
C VAL A 441 24.96 28.87 -1.26
N GLN A 442 26.11 28.64 -1.86
CA GLN A 442 26.62 29.47 -2.96
C GLN A 442 25.73 29.39 -4.20
N LYS A 443 25.36 28.17 -4.63
CA LYS A 443 24.53 27.96 -5.79
C LYS A 443 23.20 28.69 -5.66
N TYR A 444 22.47 28.44 -4.58
CA TYR A 444 21.15 29.03 -4.37
C TYR A 444 21.20 30.52 -4.05
N GLY A 445 22.23 30.99 -3.34
CA GLY A 445 22.49 32.43 -3.12
C GLY A 445 22.73 33.17 -4.43
N ASN A 446 23.45 32.57 -5.39
CA ASN A 446 23.62 33.13 -6.73
C ASN A 446 22.30 33.20 -7.49
N LEU A 447 21.44 32.18 -7.39
CA LEU A 447 20.12 32.18 -8.03
C LEU A 447 19.21 33.26 -7.41
N GLN A 448 19.25 33.46 -6.10
CA GLN A 448 18.51 34.55 -5.44
C GLN A 448 18.96 35.90 -5.96
N SER A 449 20.26 36.13 -6.04
CA SER A 449 20.83 37.43 -6.44
C SER A 449 20.61 37.72 -7.92
N ALA A 450 20.75 36.72 -8.80
CA ALA A 450 20.67 36.91 -10.25
C ALA A 450 19.24 36.95 -10.77
N TYR A 451 18.34 36.14 -10.19
CA TYR A 451 17.00 35.89 -10.75
C TYR A 451 15.86 36.17 -9.76
N GLY A 452 16.13 36.39 -8.49
CA GLY A 452 15.12 36.49 -7.45
C GLY A 452 14.43 35.15 -7.11
N TRP A 453 15.01 34.00 -7.54
CA TRP A 453 14.49 32.67 -7.27
C TRP A 453 14.78 32.24 -5.83
N CYS A 454 14.16 31.16 -5.36
CA CYS A 454 14.34 30.61 -4.01
C CYS A 454 14.03 31.64 -2.89
N ALA A 455 13.10 32.56 -3.14
CA ALA A 455 12.78 33.67 -2.25
C ALA A 455 12.18 33.26 -0.89
N ASN A 456 11.76 32.01 -0.78
CA ASN A 456 11.17 31.41 0.42
C ASN A 456 12.19 30.74 1.35
N VAL A 457 13.49 30.82 1.05
CA VAL A 457 14.53 30.31 1.95
C VAL A 457 15.61 31.36 2.15
N SER A 458 16.32 31.27 3.28
CA SER A 458 17.47 32.14 3.61
C SER A 458 18.64 31.27 4.02
N PHE A 459 19.85 31.78 3.76
CA PHE A 459 21.13 31.20 4.21
C PHE A 459 21.76 32.02 5.35
N SER A 460 20.96 32.96 5.90
CA SER A 460 21.30 33.77 7.06
C SER A 460 20.08 33.88 7.98
N ALA A 461 20.29 33.72 9.28
CA ALA A 461 19.24 33.92 10.28
C ALA A 461 18.86 35.39 10.49
N THR A 462 19.74 36.32 10.09
CA THR A 462 19.58 37.76 10.35
C THR A 462 19.25 38.58 9.10
N GLU A 463 19.63 38.09 7.93
CA GLU A 463 19.42 38.77 6.64
C GLU A 463 18.59 37.89 5.72
N THR A 464 17.26 37.89 5.93
CA THR A 464 16.36 37.06 5.15
C THR A 464 15.79 37.80 3.93
N PRO A 465 15.49 37.15 2.82
CA PRO A 465 14.80 37.74 1.67
C PRO A 465 13.46 38.40 2.05
N TRP A 466 12.86 37.98 3.16
CA TRP A 466 11.58 38.48 3.67
C TRP A 466 11.71 39.44 4.88
N SER A 467 12.88 40.03 5.14
CA SER A 467 13.12 40.94 6.28
C SER A 467 12.11 42.08 6.36
N ARG A 468 11.66 42.61 5.22
CA ARG A 468 10.65 43.69 5.17
C ARG A 468 9.28 43.23 5.70
N PHE A 469 8.86 41.98 5.49
CA PHE A 469 7.65 41.46 6.08
C PHE A 469 7.76 41.30 7.59
N LEU A 470 8.93 40.94 8.09
CA LEU A 470 9.21 40.87 9.52
C LEU A 470 9.13 42.23 10.21
N SER A 471 9.32 43.31 9.46
CA SER A 471 9.21 44.69 9.95
C SER A 471 7.84 45.32 9.72
N ASP A 472 6.97 44.67 8.94
CA ASP A 472 5.62 45.16 8.62
C ASP A 472 4.59 44.65 9.62
N SER A 473 4.01 45.53 10.43
CA SER A 473 3.04 45.17 11.48
C SER A 473 1.82 44.42 10.94
N ARG A 474 1.48 44.57 9.67
CA ARG A 474 0.35 43.88 9.01
C ARG A 474 0.56 42.37 8.89
N TYR A 475 1.84 41.93 8.90
CA TYR A 475 2.22 40.51 8.82
C TYR A 475 2.69 39.93 10.17
N GLN A 476 2.61 40.70 11.26
CA GLN A 476 3.00 40.25 12.62
C GLN A 476 1.86 39.51 13.35
N VAL A 477 0.82 39.13 12.64
CA VAL A 477 -0.30 38.36 13.16
C VAL A 477 -0.31 36.96 12.54
N ALA A 478 -0.82 35.99 13.29
CA ALA A 478 -1.00 34.66 12.72
C ALA A 478 -1.98 34.71 11.54
N ASP A 479 -1.66 33.97 10.50
CA ASP A 479 -2.52 33.82 9.32
C ASP A 479 -3.79 32.98 9.62
N ALA A 480 -4.60 32.68 8.59
CA ALA A 480 -5.82 31.91 8.73
C ALA A 480 -5.59 30.49 9.28
N PHE A 481 -4.41 29.95 9.13
CA PHE A 481 -4.01 28.61 9.57
C PHE A 481 -3.32 28.61 10.94
N GLY A 482 -3.01 29.78 11.46
CA GLY A 482 -2.34 29.95 12.76
C GLY A 482 -0.81 30.06 12.66
N GLU A 483 -0.27 30.13 11.44
CA GLU A 483 1.15 30.30 11.19
C GLU A 483 1.57 31.78 11.32
N THR A 484 2.75 32.01 11.87
CA THR A 484 3.34 33.35 12.02
C THR A 484 4.61 33.45 11.21
N LEU A 485 4.83 34.60 10.57
CA LEU A 485 6.08 34.89 9.90
C LEU A 485 7.21 35.02 10.93
N GLY A 486 8.34 34.39 10.61
CA GLY A 486 9.52 34.35 11.47
C GLY A 486 10.75 33.90 10.68
N VAL A 487 11.71 33.32 11.38
CA VAL A 487 12.92 32.73 10.82
C VAL A 487 13.13 31.39 11.49
N TYR A 488 12.70 30.31 10.80
CA TYR A 488 12.69 28.96 11.32
C TYR A 488 13.79 28.14 10.65
N GLU A 489 14.71 27.57 11.42
CA GLU A 489 15.80 26.76 10.87
C GLU A 489 15.28 25.40 10.36
N GLY A 490 15.90 24.89 9.31
CA GLY A 490 15.58 23.66 8.62
C GLY A 490 14.78 23.90 7.34
N ALA A 491 15.43 23.66 6.19
CA ALA A 491 14.84 23.71 4.85
C ALA A 491 15.73 22.95 3.86
N MET A 492 15.24 22.75 2.61
CA MET A 492 15.98 22.12 1.51
C MET A 492 16.49 20.71 1.84
N GLY A 493 15.77 19.99 2.67
CA GLY A 493 16.14 18.64 3.11
C GLY A 493 17.15 18.58 4.26
N TYR A 494 17.67 19.71 4.76
CA TYR A 494 18.69 19.81 5.82
C TYR A 494 18.14 20.44 7.09
N MET A 495 18.54 19.91 8.25
CA MET A 495 18.09 20.41 9.54
C MET A 495 18.73 21.77 9.90
N TYR A 496 19.92 22.08 9.37
CA TYR A 496 20.68 23.28 9.71
C TYR A 496 21.21 24.03 8.49
N GLY A 497 21.43 25.33 8.64
CA GLY A 497 22.11 26.18 7.64
C GLY A 497 21.18 26.71 6.55
N ALA A 498 19.90 26.46 6.64
CA ALA A 498 18.87 27.10 5.82
C ALA A 498 17.65 27.42 6.68
N TRP A 499 17.00 28.54 6.42
CA TRP A 499 15.86 29.04 7.18
C TRP A 499 14.67 29.26 6.27
N ARG A 500 13.45 29.09 6.82
CA ARG A 500 12.16 29.26 6.16
C ARG A 500 11.28 30.29 6.87
N PRO A 501 10.25 30.87 6.19
CA PRO A 501 9.48 31.98 6.76
C PRO A 501 8.42 31.59 7.78
N THR A 502 7.87 30.37 7.71
CA THR A 502 6.81 29.85 8.59
C THR A 502 7.15 28.45 9.07
N ASN A 503 6.50 28.01 10.15
CA ASN A 503 6.72 26.67 10.64
C ASN A 503 6.11 25.61 9.72
N ASP A 504 4.96 25.90 9.11
CA ASP A 504 4.33 25.06 8.09
C ASP A 504 3.82 25.89 6.91
N SER A 505 3.71 25.27 5.72
CA SER A 505 3.26 25.91 4.48
C SER A 505 2.99 24.88 3.39
N MET A 506 2.51 25.34 2.22
CA MET A 506 2.43 24.54 0.99
C MET A 506 3.80 23.96 0.59
N MET A 507 4.90 24.69 0.79
CA MET A 507 6.26 24.23 0.47
C MET A 507 6.88 23.35 1.57
N PHE A 508 6.16 23.09 2.67
CA PHE A 508 6.59 22.22 3.76
C PHE A 508 5.80 20.89 3.74
N HIS A 509 4.53 20.89 4.17
CA HIS A 509 3.69 19.68 4.24
C HIS A 509 2.59 19.62 3.18
N ASN A 510 2.65 20.44 2.13
CA ASN A 510 1.60 20.59 1.11
C ASN A 510 0.27 21.05 1.73
N LYS A 511 0.33 21.92 2.74
CA LYS A 511 -0.83 22.40 3.49
C LYS A 511 -0.72 23.89 3.78
N HIS A 512 -1.79 24.48 4.30
CA HIS A 512 -1.84 25.85 4.83
C HIS A 512 -1.57 26.96 3.81
N GLY A 513 -1.66 26.65 2.51
CA GLY A 513 -1.39 27.63 1.47
C GLY A 513 0.07 28.07 1.40
N PHE A 514 0.33 29.08 0.60
CA PHE A 514 1.65 29.71 0.48
C PHE A 514 1.83 30.82 1.50
N ASN A 515 3.01 30.91 2.13
CA ASN A 515 3.34 32.01 3.02
C ASN A 515 3.57 33.33 2.23
N ALA A 516 3.62 34.49 2.92
CA ALA A 516 3.67 35.79 2.27
C ALA A 516 4.87 35.98 1.32
N PRO A 517 6.12 35.59 1.65
CA PRO A 517 7.23 35.65 0.69
C PRO A 517 7.01 34.80 -0.55
N SER A 518 6.40 33.63 -0.41
CA SER A 518 6.07 32.76 -1.52
C SER A 518 4.99 33.36 -2.42
N ARG A 519 3.94 33.96 -1.83
CA ARG A 519 2.90 34.67 -2.58
C ARG A 519 3.45 35.92 -3.31
N GLU A 520 4.38 36.63 -2.68
CA GLU A 520 5.07 37.76 -3.33
C GLU A 520 5.88 37.30 -4.56
N ALA A 521 6.62 36.19 -4.44
CA ALA A 521 7.37 35.64 -5.58
C ALA A 521 6.44 35.27 -6.73
N MET A 522 5.29 34.63 -6.46
CA MET A 522 4.26 34.33 -7.47
C MET A 522 3.69 35.59 -8.09
N TYR A 523 3.31 36.57 -7.28
CA TYR A 523 2.76 37.85 -7.76
C TYR A 523 3.75 38.54 -8.70
N LYS A 524 5.01 38.68 -8.30
CA LYS A 524 6.07 39.26 -9.14
C LYS A 524 6.21 38.52 -10.46
N ARG A 525 6.23 37.18 -10.39
CA ARG A 525 6.37 36.33 -11.57
C ARG A 525 5.22 36.51 -12.55
N ILE A 526 3.97 36.47 -12.07
CA ILE A 526 2.76 36.64 -12.90
C ILE A 526 2.75 38.03 -13.54
N MET A 527 2.95 39.07 -12.74
CA MET A 527 2.85 40.44 -13.22
C MET A 527 3.97 40.79 -14.19
N SER A 528 5.22 40.38 -13.89
CA SER A 528 6.36 40.66 -14.80
C SER A 528 6.24 39.91 -16.12
N THR A 529 5.80 38.65 -16.12
CA THR A 529 5.60 37.88 -17.35
C THR A 529 4.46 38.43 -18.19
N SER A 530 3.34 38.75 -17.54
CA SER A 530 2.14 39.17 -18.25
C SER A 530 2.20 40.63 -18.71
N LEU A 531 2.79 41.54 -17.94
CA LEU A 531 2.83 42.97 -18.27
C LEU A 531 4.18 43.41 -18.89
N GLY A 532 5.19 42.54 -18.84
CA GLY A 532 6.49 42.77 -19.44
C GLY A 532 7.28 43.94 -18.78
N SER A 533 8.18 44.54 -19.54
CA SER A 533 9.11 45.61 -19.07
C SER A 533 8.42 46.91 -18.66
N SER A 534 7.15 47.10 -18.96
CA SER A 534 6.37 48.27 -18.55
C SER A 534 5.93 48.21 -17.08
N TRP A 535 5.96 47.01 -16.48
CA TRP A 535 5.58 46.82 -15.09
C TRP A 535 6.76 46.97 -14.14
N THR A 536 6.51 47.70 -13.07
CA THR A 536 7.47 47.86 -11.98
C THR A 536 6.87 47.42 -10.67
N TYR A 537 7.59 46.58 -9.94
CA TYR A 537 7.14 46.09 -8.65
C TYR A 537 7.10 47.24 -7.60
N ASP A 538 5.96 47.30 -6.88
CA ASP A 538 5.77 48.13 -5.70
C ASP A 538 5.29 47.30 -4.53
N TYR A 539 6.02 47.42 -3.39
CA TYR A 539 5.71 46.63 -2.19
C TYR A 539 4.35 47.01 -1.57
N GLY A 540 4.02 48.30 -1.54
CA GLY A 540 2.75 48.78 -0.98
C GLY A 540 1.56 48.22 -1.75
N THR A 541 1.62 48.29 -3.06
CA THR A 541 0.61 47.72 -3.98
C THR A 541 0.45 46.20 -3.81
N PHE A 542 1.58 45.48 -3.67
CA PHE A 542 1.53 44.06 -3.40
C PHE A 542 0.84 43.75 -2.06
N VAL A 543 1.22 44.48 -0.99
CA VAL A 543 0.64 44.24 0.33
C VAL A 543 -0.87 44.53 0.37
N GLU A 544 -1.32 45.60 -0.28
CA GLU A 544 -2.76 45.89 -0.42
C GLU A 544 -3.50 44.76 -1.16
N PHE A 545 -2.92 44.29 -2.24
CA PHE A 545 -3.44 43.14 -2.98
C PHE A 545 -3.46 41.89 -2.09
N ASP A 546 -2.34 41.51 -1.50
CA ASP A 546 -2.20 40.29 -0.71
C ASP A 546 -3.19 40.22 0.45
N LEU A 547 -3.24 41.26 1.28
CA LEU A 547 -4.12 41.30 2.44
C LEU A 547 -5.63 41.35 2.08
N SER A 548 -5.98 41.91 0.91
CA SER A 548 -7.38 41.95 0.46
C SER A 548 -7.90 40.58 -0.01
N HIS A 549 -7.01 39.66 -0.41
CA HIS A 549 -7.35 38.36 -0.95
C HIS A 549 -7.09 37.19 -0.01
N LEU A 550 -6.42 37.42 1.14
CA LEU A 550 -6.18 36.36 2.12
C LEU A 550 -7.47 35.80 2.72
N PRO A 551 -7.51 34.50 2.99
CA PRO A 551 -8.56 33.90 3.79
C PRO A 551 -8.69 34.63 5.12
N LYS A 552 -9.91 35.01 5.50
CA LYS A 552 -10.15 35.63 6.81
C LYS A 552 -9.87 34.63 7.93
N PRO A 553 -9.22 35.03 9.03
CA PRO A 553 -9.01 34.14 10.18
C PRO A 553 -10.32 33.51 10.64
N VAL A 554 -10.33 32.20 10.80
CA VAL A 554 -11.49 31.45 11.32
C VAL A 554 -11.74 31.89 12.77
N SER A 555 -12.99 32.10 13.16
CA SER A 555 -13.34 32.49 14.53
C SER A 555 -12.80 31.50 15.57
N SER A 556 -12.57 31.96 16.82
CA SER A 556 -11.97 31.13 17.87
C SER A 556 -12.70 29.80 18.14
N ALA A 557 -14.03 29.77 17.93
CA ALA A 557 -14.85 28.55 18.06
C ALA A 557 -14.56 27.54 16.90
N ALA A 558 -14.31 28.03 15.70
CA ALA A 558 -13.91 27.19 14.56
C ALA A 558 -12.45 26.75 14.69
N LYS A 559 -11.56 27.58 15.26
CA LYS A 559 -10.16 27.21 15.57
C LYS A 559 -10.07 26.04 16.56
N ALA A 560 -10.94 25.99 17.57
CA ALA A 560 -11.00 24.87 18.51
C ALA A 560 -11.44 23.57 17.84
N LYS A 561 -12.35 23.64 16.86
CA LYS A 561 -12.83 22.48 16.09
C LYS A 561 -11.80 22.00 15.06
N VAL A 562 -11.09 22.91 14.41
CA VAL A 562 -9.98 22.59 13.50
C VAL A 562 -8.78 22.02 14.29
N LYS A 563 -8.49 22.57 15.48
CA LYS A 563 -7.40 22.08 16.35
C LYS A 563 -7.72 20.70 16.95
N SER A 564 -8.99 20.37 17.24
CA SER A 564 -9.40 19.03 17.69
C SER A 564 -9.34 18.01 16.54
N LEU A 565 -9.70 18.41 15.32
CA LEU A 565 -9.59 17.59 14.12
C LEU A 565 -8.11 17.41 13.67
N SER A 566 -7.30 18.48 13.81
CA SER A 566 -5.86 18.39 13.51
C SER A 566 -5.08 17.61 14.56
N GLY A 567 -5.49 17.65 15.84
CA GLY A 567 -4.85 16.89 16.92
C GLY A 567 -4.95 15.38 16.75
N GLU A 568 -6.07 14.87 16.24
CA GLU A 568 -6.25 13.44 15.92
C GLU A 568 -5.61 13.05 14.58
N VAL A 569 -5.57 13.95 13.62
CA VAL A 569 -4.91 13.73 12.31
C VAL A 569 -3.38 13.86 12.44
N PHE A 570 -2.87 14.73 13.32
CA PHE A 570 -1.41 14.91 13.51
C PHE A 570 -0.70 13.68 14.06
N GLN A 571 -1.35 12.86 14.88
CA GLN A 571 -0.77 11.59 15.37
C GLN A 571 -0.79 10.47 14.31
N MET A 572 -1.63 10.56 13.27
CA MET A 572 -1.71 9.55 12.21
C MET A 572 -0.92 9.90 10.93
N VAL A 573 -0.59 11.17 10.70
CA VAL A 573 0.09 11.63 9.46
C VAL A 573 1.60 11.78 9.65
N SER A 574 2.09 11.81 10.91
CA SER A 574 3.53 12.02 11.19
C SER A 574 4.42 10.81 10.86
N GLU A 575 3.86 9.64 10.55
CA GLU A 575 4.71 8.44 10.49
C GLU A 575 4.98 7.85 9.10
N GLN A 576 4.32 8.20 7.98
CA GLN A 576 4.55 7.43 6.73
C GLN A 576 4.28 8.08 5.37
N GLN A 577 4.19 9.38 5.19
CA GLN A 577 4.21 9.92 3.84
C GLN A 577 5.64 10.27 3.41
N PRO A 578 6.19 9.65 2.37
CA PRO A 578 7.50 10.06 1.86
C PRO A 578 7.42 11.53 1.42
N MET A 579 8.39 12.33 1.82
CA MET A 579 8.55 13.70 1.33
C MET A 579 8.74 13.68 -0.19
N LEU A 580 8.31 14.72 -0.88
CA LEU A 580 8.52 14.86 -2.31
C LEU A 580 10.02 15.04 -2.60
N ALA A 581 10.45 14.74 -3.82
CA ALA A 581 11.83 14.94 -4.21
C ALA A 581 12.15 16.43 -4.33
N LEU A 582 13.34 16.84 -3.88
CA LEU A 582 13.81 18.21 -4.09
C LEU A 582 13.80 18.58 -5.58
N PRO A 583 13.46 19.83 -5.94
CA PRO A 583 13.40 20.26 -7.33
C PRO A 583 14.76 20.19 -8.01
N ILE A 584 14.73 19.93 -9.30
CA ILE A 584 15.92 19.87 -10.14
C ILE A 584 16.10 21.23 -10.82
N ILE A 585 17.25 21.88 -10.60
CA ILE A 585 17.57 23.14 -11.25
C ILE A 585 18.53 22.90 -12.39
N GLY A 586 18.10 23.27 -13.59
CA GLY A 586 18.79 22.99 -14.83
C GLY A 586 18.30 21.73 -15.53
N ARG A 587 19.01 21.37 -16.61
CA ARG A 587 18.81 20.08 -17.31
C ARG A 587 19.80 19.06 -16.74
N GLN A 588 19.33 17.87 -16.43
CA GLN A 588 20.22 16.73 -16.18
C GLN A 588 20.58 16.03 -17.45
#